data_f64db048784138f914a4d8351af41392
#
_entry.id   f64db048784138f914a4d8351af41392
#
_cell.length_a   1.000
_cell.length_b   1.000
_cell.length_c   1.000
_cell.angle_alpha   90.00
_cell.angle_beta   90.00
_cell.angle_gamma   90.00
#
_symmetry.space_group_name_H-M   'P 1'
#
loop_
_entity.id
_entity.type
_entity.pdbx_description
1 polymer ?
#
loop_
_entity_poly.entity_id
_entity_poly.type
_entity_poly.pdbx_seq_one_letter_code
_entity_poly.pdbx_strand_id
1 'polypeptide(L)'
;MRHGMHHRGPMMGPMMDPRSRLFMALANDQRLKILTLLKEGEKSTAEILEALQLDPSVVSRHLTLLRNVGLIQARKEGVSQRYTVADERIFEMIRLASAIIKDWLDKHLEFFE
;
A
#
# COMPACT_ATOMS: atom_id res chain seq x y z
N MET A 1 1.33 -24.47 23.86
CA MET A 1 1.40 -24.07 23.37
C MET A 1 1.68 -23.26 22.81
N ARG A 2 1.74 -23.16 22.57
CA ARG A 2 1.95 -22.56 22.08
C ARG A 2 2.08 -21.75 21.38
N HIS A 3 2.10 -21.53 20.97
CA HIS A 3 2.44 -20.96 20.45
C HIS A 3 2.43 -20.25 19.45
N GLY A 4 2.30 -20.44 19.09
CA GLY A 4 2.40 -20.11 17.73
C GLY A 4 1.95 -18.76 17.32
N MET A 5 1.05 -18.28 17.85
CA MET A 5 0.45 -17.03 17.44
C MET A 5 1.26 -15.80 17.77
N HIS A 6 2.25 -15.95 18.50
CA HIS A 6 2.93 -14.78 19.03
C HIS A 6 3.91 -14.15 18.07
N HIS A 7 4.22 -14.77 16.96
CA HIS A 7 5.19 -14.18 16.07
C HIS A 7 4.59 -13.37 14.97
N ARG A 8 3.32 -13.17 14.98
CA ARG A 8 2.73 -12.27 14.01
C ARG A 8 2.83 -10.86 14.51
N GLY A 9 2.94 -9.93 13.59
CA GLY A 9 2.86 -8.54 13.95
C GLY A 9 1.48 -8.19 14.48
N PRO A 10 1.35 -7.14 15.28
CA PRO A 10 0.08 -6.80 15.90
C PRO A 10 -1.04 -6.51 14.90
N MET A 11 -0.71 -5.98 13.73
CA MET A 11 -1.72 -5.67 12.72
C MET A 11 -2.20 -6.88 11.95
N MET A 12 -1.48 -7.99 12.06
CA MET A 12 -1.74 -9.17 11.26
C MET A 12 -2.24 -10.32 12.10
N GLY A 13 -2.77 -10.03 13.28
CA GLY A 13 -3.25 -11.05 14.20
C GLY A 13 -4.40 -11.85 13.61
N PRO A 14 -4.57 -13.10 14.08
CA PRO A 14 -5.59 -13.99 13.54
C PRO A 14 -7.02 -13.53 13.80
N MET A 15 -7.23 -12.68 14.79
CA MET A 15 -8.56 -12.18 15.13
C MET A 15 -8.94 -10.93 14.35
N MET A 16 -8.03 -10.41 13.55
CA MET A 16 -8.30 -9.19 12.79
C MET A 16 -9.20 -9.50 11.60
N ASP A 17 -10.19 -8.65 11.38
CA ASP A 17 -11.01 -8.69 10.20
C ASP A 17 -10.09 -8.54 8.97
N PRO A 18 -10.17 -9.43 7.97
CA PRO A 18 -9.34 -9.30 6.77
C PRO A 18 -9.45 -7.95 6.08
N ARG A 19 -10.60 -7.30 6.16
CA ARG A 19 -10.76 -5.96 5.57
C ARG A 19 -9.90 -4.94 6.31
N SER A 20 -9.70 -5.13 7.62
CA SER A 20 -8.83 -4.26 8.40
C SER A 20 -7.39 -4.33 7.91
N ARG A 21 -6.93 -5.52 7.52
CA ARG A 21 -5.59 -5.67 6.96
C ARG A 21 -5.43 -4.81 5.70
N LEU A 22 -6.42 -4.87 4.84
CA LEU A 22 -6.42 -4.10 3.61
C LEU A 22 -6.34 -2.61 3.91
N PHE A 23 -7.22 -2.13 4.79
CA PHE A 23 -7.24 -0.71 5.12
C PHE A 23 -5.98 -0.25 5.82
N MET A 24 -5.42 -1.07 6.69
CA MET A 24 -4.17 -0.73 7.35
C MET A 24 -3.01 -0.64 6.38
N ALA A 25 -3.00 -1.51 5.37
CA ALA A 25 -1.97 -1.44 4.33
C ALA A 25 -2.08 -0.15 3.54
N LEU A 26 -3.28 0.39 3.37
CA LEU A 26 -3.50 1.65 2.69
C LEU A 26 -3.24 2.88 3.57
N ALA A 27 -3.23 2.70 4.88
CA ALA A 27 -3.10 3.82 5.82
C ALA A 27 -1.63 4.22 6.03
N ASN A 28 -0.95 4.51 4.94
CA ASN A 28 0.45 4.92 4.96
C ASN A 28 0.75 5.69 3.68
N ASP A 29 1.30 6.89 3.83
CA ASP A 29 1.57 7.79 2.70
C ASP A 29 2.48 7.16 1.65
N GLN A 30 3.51 6.45 2.08
CA GLN A 30 4.47 5.88 1.14
C GLN A 30 3.86 4.73 0.35
N ARG A 31 3.04 3.92 1.02
CA ARG A 31 2.37 2.82 0.34
C ARG A 31 1.33 3.33 -0.65
N LEU A 32 0.64 4.42 -0.32
CA LEU A 32 -0.26 5.05 -1.28
C LEU A 32 0.49 5.56 -2.51
N LYS A 33 1.70 6.11 -2.30
CA LYS A 33 2.53 6.58 -3.42
C LYS A 33 2.96 5.41 -4.31
N ILE A 34 3.33 4.29 -3.70
CA ILE A 34 3.70 3.10 -4.47
C ILE A 34 2.52 2.64 -5.34
N LEU A 35 1.34 2.52 -4.74
CA LEU A 35 0.17 2.08 -5.46
C LEU A 35 -0.20 3.05 -6.60
N THR A 36 -0.11 4.34 -6.33
CA THR A 36 -0.38 5.36 -7.35
C THR A 36 0.61 5.25 -8.51
N LEU A 37 1.88 4.99 -8.19
CA LEU A 37 2.89 4.79 -9.23
C LEU A 37 2.57 3.57 -10.09
N LEU A 38 2.13 2.49 -9.47
CA LEU A 38 1.78 1.26 -10.19
C LEU A 38 0.52 1.42 -11.06
N LYS A 39 -0.25 2.47 -10.84
CA LYS A 39 -1.37 2.77 -11.72
C LYS A 39 -0.90 3.09 -13.14
N GLU A 40 0.32 3.58 -13.27
CA GLU A 40 0.91 3.87 -14.58
C GLU A 40 1.31 2.60 -15.33
N GLY A 41 1.40 1.47 -14.63
CA GLY A 41 1.82 0.20 -15.19
C GLY A 41 2.87 -0.47 -14.31
N GLU A 42 3.38 -1.57 -14.81
CA GLU A 42 4.41 -2.34 -14.10
C GLU A 42 5.66 -1.50 -13.86
N LYS A 43 6.23 -1.63 -12.66
CA LYS A 43 7.45 -0.90 -12.29
C LYS A 43 8.47 -1.84 -11.67
N SER A 44 9.73 -1.61 -11.99
CA SER A 44 10.83 -2.33 -11.35
C SER A 44 11.13 -1.74 -9.97
N THR A 45 11.87 -2.49 -9.16
CA THR A 45 12.34 -1.96 -7.88
C THR A 45 13.11 -0.65 -8.07
N ALA A 46 13.97 -0.61 -9.08
CA ALA A 46 14.77 0.59 -9.36
C ALA A 46 13.89 1.79 -9.70
N GLU A 47 12.84 1.57 -10.49
CA GLU A 47 11.92 2.64 -10.86
C GLU A 47 11.15 3.16 -9.64
N ILE A 48 10.76 2.26 -8.75
CA ILE A 48 10.06 2.65 -7.53
C ILE A 48 10.98 3.45 -6.61
N LEU A 49 12.22 3.00 -6.44
CA LEU A 49 13.20 3.72 -5.63
C LEU A 49 13.47 5.11 -6.19
N GLU A 50 13.62 5.21 -7.50
CA GLU A 50 13.85 6.50 -8.15
C GLU A 50 12.68 7.45 -7.91
N ALA A 51 11.47 6.94 -8.05
CA ALA A 51 10.28 7.77 -7.91
C ALA A 51 10.05 8.25 -6.47
N LEU A 52 10.31 7.38 -5.49
CA LEU A 52 10.02 7.71 -4.10
C LEU A 52 11.16 8.40 -3.37
N GLN A 53 12.38 8.21 -3.83
CA GLN A 53 13.56 8.82 -3.19
C GLN A 53 13.65 8.44 -1.71
N LEU A 54 13.37 7.19 -1.40
CA LEU A 54 13.43 6.66 -0.03
C LEU A 54 14.55 5.64 0.08
N ASP A 55 14.93 5.34 1.32
CA ASP A 55 15.90 4.31 1.60
C ASP A 55 15.41 2.98 1.04
N PRO A 56 16.26 2.20 0.35
CA PRO A 56 15.85 0.91 -0.20
C PRO A 56 15.25 -0.05 0.82
N SER A 57 15.75 -0.04 2.05
CA SER A 57 15.21 -0.94 3.08
C SER A 57 13.78 -0.55 3.46
N VAL A 58 13.46 0.73 3.44
CA VAL A 58 12.11 1.21 3.72
C VAL A 58 11.16 0.78 2.62
N VAL A 59 11.56 1.00 1.36
CA VAL A 59 10.75 0.59 0.20
C VAL A 59 10.54 -0.92 0.21
N SER A 60 11.59 -1.68 0.50
CA SER A 60 11.49 -3.14 0.57
C SER A 60 10.45 -3.60 1.59
N ARG A 61 10.40 -2.97 2.76
CA ARG A 61 9.40 -3.32 3.77
C ARG A 61 7.99 -3.00 3.31
N HIS A 62 7.81 -1.87 2.66
CA HIS A 62 6.49 -1.51 2.11
C HIS A 62 6.04 -2.49 1.04
N LEU A 63 6.94 -2.85 0.14
CA LEU A 63 6.62 -3.81 -0.94
C LEU A 63 6.28 -5.17 -0.36
N THR A 64 7.03 -5.63 0.64
CA THR A 64 6.75 -6.90 1.30
C THR A 64 5.38 -6.89 1.96
N LEU A 65 5.05 -5.82 2.67
CA LEU A 65 3.75 -5.72 3.32
C LEU A 65 2.61 -5.71 2.30
N LEU A 66 2.75 -4.94 1.24
CA LEU A 66 1.73 -4.87 0.19
C LEU A 66 1.52 -6.23 -0.49
N ARG A 67 2.60 -6.98 -0.71
CA ARG A 67 2.50 -8.34 -1.25
C ARG A 67 1.79 -9.27 -0.28
N ASN A 68 2.15 -9.19 0.99
CA ASN A 68 1.60 -10.10 2.01
C ASN A 68 0.11 -9.92 2.22
N VAL A 69 -0.40 -8.71 2.02
CA VAL A 69 -1.84 -8.47 2.11
C VAL A 69 -2.55 -8.62 0.77
N GLY A 70 -1.83 -8.99 -0.28
CA GLY A 70 -2.43 -9.32 -1.56
C GLY A 70 -2.73 -8.13 -2.45
N LEU A 71 -2.14 -6.98 -2.21
CA LEU A 71 -2.40 -5.79 -3.02
C LEU A 71 -1.53 -5.67 -4.25
N ILE A 72 -0.34 -6.23 -4.21
CA ILE A 72 0.57 -6.22 -5.35
C ILE A 72 1.13 -7.60 -5.59
N GLN A 73 1.63 -7.81 -6.80
CA GLN A 73 2.30 -9.03 -7.22
C GLN A 73 3.70 -8.66 -7.68
N ALA A 74 4.62 -9.60 -7.51
CA ALA A 74 5.98 -9.43 -7.98
C ALA A 74 6.29 -10.50 -9.02
N ARG A 75 7.00 -10.10 -10.07
CA ARG A 75 7.44 -11.01 -11.13
C ARG A 75 8.95 -10.84 -11.27
N LYS A 76 9.65 -11.96 -11.29
CA LYS A 76 11.08 -11.94 -11.49
C LYS A 76 11.41 -11.71 -12.94
N GLU A 77 12.40 -10.87 -13.19
CA GLU A 77 12.93 -10.63 -14.53
C GLU A 77 14.44 -10.50 -14.41
N GLY A 78 15.14 -11.59 -14.72
CA GLY A 78 16.58 -11.66 -14.48
C GLY A 78 16.87 -11.53 -13.01
N VAL A 79 17.72 -10.58 -12.64
CA VAL A 79 18.05 -10.30 -11.24
C VAL A 79 17.11 -9.27 -10.63
N SER A 80 16.21 -8.71 -11.43
CA SER A 80 15.29 -7.66 -10.98
C SER A 80 13.93 -8.23 -10.63
N GLN A 81 13.16 -7.45 -9.90
CA GLN A 81 11.75 -7.74 -9.70
C GLN A 81 10.91 -6.61 -10.26
N ARG A 82 9.77 -6.98 -10.79
CA ARG A 82 8.80 -6.02 -11.31
C ARG A 82 7.49 -6.22 -10.59
N TYR A 83 6.81 -5.13 -10.34
CA TYR A 83 5.61 -5.12 -9.51
C TYR A 83 4.40 -4.58 -10.26
N THR A 84 3.26 -5.20 -10.03
CA THR A 84 1.96 -4.75 -10.54
C THR A 84 0.95 -4.84 -9.40
N VAL A 85 -0.15 -4.11 -9.52
CA VAL A 85 -1.24 -4.30 -8.56
C VAL A 85 -1.92 -5.64 -8.85
N ALA A 86 -2.36 -6.28 -7.79
CA ALA A 86 -3.03 -7.57 -7.91
C ALA A 86 -4.48 -7.42 -8.33
N ASP A 87 -5.11 -6.30 -8.01
CA ASP A 87 -6.52 -6.06 -8.30
C ASP A 87 -6.71 -4.57 -8.53
N GLU A 88 -7.16 -4.20 -9.72
CA GLU A 88 -7.29 -2.80 -10.08
C GLU A 88 -8.39 -2.07 -9.33
N ARG A 89 -9.28 -2.78 -8.66
CA ARG A 89 -10.30 -2.14 -7.84
C ARG A 89 -9.69 -1.33 -6.69
N ILE A 90 -8.42 -1.58 -6.36
CA ILE A 90 -7.73 -0.77 -5.35
C ILE A 90 -7.69 0.71 -5.74
N PHE A 91 -7.58 0.99 -7.04
CA PHE A 91 -7.56 2.38 -7.52
C PHE A 91 -8.91 3.05 -7.34
N GLU A 92 -9.99 2.29 -7.47
CA GLU A 92 -11.34 2.81 -7.21
C GLU A 92 -11.51 3.15 -5.73
N MET A 93 -10.99 2.32 -4.84
CA MET A 93 -11.04 2.59 -3.41
C MET A 93 -10.27 3.86 -3.06
N ILE A 94 -9.07 4.02 -3.63
CA ILE A 94 -8.25 5.21 -3.40
C ILE A 94 -8.96 6.45 -3.95
N ARG A 95 -9.59 6.33 -5.13
CA ARG A 95 -10.34 7.44 -5.72
C ARG A 95 -11.50 7.86 -4.82
N LEU A 96 -12.25 6.90 -4.30
CA LEU A 96 -13.36 7.19 -3.41
C LEU A 96 -12.90 7.83 -2.11
N ALA A 97 -11.82 7.33 -1.53
CA ALA A 97 -11.25 7.93 -0.33
C ALA A 97 -10.83 9.37 -0.60
N SER A 98 -10.21 9.62 -1.75
CA SER A 98 -9.80 10.97 -2.15
C SER A 98 -11.01 11.90 -2.29
N ALA A 99 -12.09 11.41 -2.90
CA ALA A 99 -13.30 12.20 -3.07
C ALA A 99 -13.93 12.55 -1.72
N ILE A 100 -14.01 11.57 -0.83
CA ILE A 100 -14.56 11.78 0.51
C ILE A 100 -13.77 12.86 1.27
N ILE A 101 -12.45 12.75 1.25
CA ILE A 101 -11.59 13.70 1.95
C ILE A 101 -11.67 15.08 1.32
N LYS A 102 -11.71 15.13 -0.01
CA LYS A 102 -11.83 16.42 -0.71
C LYS A 102 -13.12 17.13 -0.33
N ASP A 103 -14.24 16.40 -0.32
CA ASP A 103 -15.52 16.98 0.05
C ASP A 103 -15.51 17.46 1.50
N TRP A 104 -14.92 16.68 2.39
CA TRP A 104 -14.81 17.05 3.79
C TRP A 104 -13.98 18.33 3.95
N LEU A 105 -12.83 18.41 3.28
CA LEU A 105 -11.95 19.57 3.34
C LEU A 105 -12.65 20.82 2.77
N ASP A 106 -13.33 20.68 1.65
CA ASP A 106 -14.05 21.81 1.04
C ASP A 106 -15.05 22.41 2.01
N LYS A 107 -15.74 21.56 2.77
CA LYS A 107 -16.74 22.03 3.74
C LYS A 107 -16.12 22.66 4.98
N HIS A 108 -15.00 22.15 5.46
CA HIS A 108 -14.43 22.55 6.75
C HIS A 108 -13.42 23.67 6.62
N LEU A 109 -12.70 23.75 5.51
CA LEU A 109 -11.74 24.83 5.30
C LEU A 109 -12.41 26.20 5.12
N GLU A 110 -13.66 26.21 4.73
CA GLU A 110 -14.41 27.46 4.61
C GLU A 110 -14.45 28.25 5.90
N PHE A 111 -14.33 27.58 7.04
CA PHE A 111 -14.36 28.22 8.35
C PHE A 111 -13.06 28.93 8.68
N PHE A 112 -12.02 28.73 7.90
CA PHE A 112 -10.71 29.29 8.20
C PHE A 112 -10.31 30.42 7.25
N GLU A 113 -11.17 30.80 6.36
CA GLU A 113 -10.90 31.88 5.41
C GLU A 113 -11.26 33.24 5.97
#